data_6a6efd15db2e485025cab61039cd55aa
#
_entry.id   6a6efd15db2e485025cab61039cd55aa
#
_cell.length_a   1.000
_cell.length_b   1.000
_cell.length_c   1.000
_cell.angle_alpha   90.00
_cell.angle_beta   90.00
_cell.angle_gamma   90.00
#
_symmetry.space_group_name_H-M   'P 1'
#
loop_
_entity.id
_entity.type
_entity.pdbx_description
1 polymer ?
#
loop_
_entity_poly.entity_id
_entity_poly.type
_entity_poly.pdbx_seq_one_letter_code
_entity_poly.pdbx_strand_id
1 'polypeptide(L)'
;MRKTFATLVCFTIGILFAVQLAAQEASPRREFDAKPAHNSNGEIAPAGTVKVLLVKSWGAASIWQDMSTNWQNFGKRPVTVDYTTYVNSDFTYQDLVNSKANVIVLSDPAGGIQQYSSAEIGAVAKYAKKGHTILGTYAVLQYASIDNRGLAPIFGLNSKIEYNTTQVGISNLFKKTKQKECLLKGISGSSWQSDGYPFTEVPATGSWKGHLDKATAVAESDSFAGVIALYTAPTYTGVFVSNFPEYNGGTDDEQLLYNAVTCYTK
;
A
#
# COMPACT_ATOMS: atom_id res chain seq x y z
N MET A 1 -29.47 12.23 47.23
CA MET A 1 -28.76 12.99 46.21
C MET A 1 -27.59 12.19 45.63
N ARG A 2 -27.80 11.06 44.96
CA ARG A 2 -26.71 10.22 44.39
C ARG A 2 -27.07 9.55 43.03
N LYS A 3 -28.07 10.05 42.32
CA LYS A 3 -28.49 9.46 41.01
C LYS A 3 -28.32 10.36 39.80
N THR A 4 -27.84 11.59 39.95
CA THR A 4 -27.74 12.56 38.83
C THR A 4 -26.37 12.66 38.21
N PHE A 5 -25.32 12.04 38.77
CA PHE A 5 -23.96 12.14 38.24
C PHE A 5 -23.60 11.07 37.21
N ALA A 6 -24.29 9.91 37.20
CA ALA A 6 -23.97 8.82 36.29
C ALA A 6 -24.45 9.07 34.85
N THR A 7 -25.53 9.84 34.68
CA THR A 7 -26.12 10.09 33.36
C THR A 7 -25.38 11.15 32.54
N LEU A 8 -24.68 12.07 33.21
CA LEU A 8 -23.95 13.14 32.54
C LEU A 8 -22.61 12.67 31.94
N VAL A 9 -21.97 11.68 32.58
CA VAL A 9 -20.67 11.14 32.10
C VAL A 9 -20.87 10.28 30.84
N CYS A 10 -21.98 9.53 30.74
CA CYS A 10 -22.26 8.76 29.54
C CYS A 10 -22.58 9.62 28.31
N PHE A 11 -23.21 10.79 28.52
CA PHE A 11 -23.55 11.69 27.40
C PHE A 11 -22.33 12.41 26.83
N THR A 12 -21.37 12.80 27.68
CA THR A 12 -20.15 13.45 27.23
C THR A 12 -19.19 12.50 26.51
N ILE A 13 -19.11 11.24 26.92
CA ILE A 13 -18.30 10.23 26.24
C ILE A 13 -18.92 9.87 24.88
N GLY A 14 -20.25 9.77 24.78
CA GLY A 14 -20.95 9.49 23.52
C GLY A 14 -20.76 10.63 22.49
N ILE A 15 -20.75 11.88 22.92
CA ILE A 15 -20.55 13.04 22.02
C ILE A 15 -19.08 13.12 21.55
N LEU A 16 -18.11 12.81 22.40
CA LEU A 16 -16.70 12.76 21.98
C LEU A 16 -16.46 11.64 20.96
N PHE A 17 -17.07 10.47 21.11
CA PHE A 17 -16.97 9.38 20.13
C PHE A 17 -17.64 9.75 18.81
N ALA A 18 -18.79 10.39 18.83
CA ALA A 18 -19.48 10.81 17.62
C ALA A 18 -18.70 11.90 16.86
N VAL A 19 -18.04 12.81 17.57
CA VAL A 19 -17.21 13.87 16.98
C VAL A 19 -15.93 13.28 16.40
N GLN A 20 -15.33 12.25 17.03
CA GLN A 20 -14.16 11.57 16.48
C GLN A 20 -14.51 10.72 15.23
N LEU A 21 -15.66 10.04 15.21
CA LEU A 21 -16.11 9.35 14.00
C LEU A 21 -16.40 10.33 12.86
N ALA A 22 -17.04 11.47 13.15
CA ALA A 22 -17.30 12.49 12.14
C ALA A 22 -16.02 13.18 11.66
N ALA A 23 -15.00 13.32 12.51
CA ALA A 23 -13.68 13.82 12.13
C ALA A 23 -12.88 12.80 11.30
N GLN A 24 -13.15 11.50 11.44
CA GLN A 24 -12.56 10.44 10.64
C GLN A 24 -13.15 10.36 9.22
N GLU A 25 -14.44 10.70 9.05
CA GLU A 25 -15.05 10.81 7.72
C GLU A 25 -14.69 12.13 7.01
N ALA A 26 -14.27 13.14 7.76
CA ALA A 26 -13.81 14.42 7.25
C ALA A 26 -12.28 14.52 7.18
N SER A 27 -11.58 13.44 6.85
CA SER A 27 -10.28 13.59 6.18
C SER A 27 -10.54 14.51 4.98
N PRO A 28 -9.82 15.64 4.83
CA PRO A 28 -10.13 16.58 3.77
C PRO A 28 -10.12 15.78 2.46
N ARG A 29 -11.30 15.57 1.90
CA ARG A 29 -11.41 15.28 0.49
C ARG A 29 -10.71 16.46 -0.17
N ARG A 30 -9.43 16.33 -0.44
CA ARG A 30 -8.84 17.12 -1.50
C ARG A 30 -9.65 16.71 -2.71
N GLU A 31 -10.58 17.56 -3.10
CA GLU A 31 -11.12 17.57 -4.43
C GLU A 31 -9.91 17.71 -5.34
N PHE A 32 -9.35 16.57 -5.70
CA PHE A 32 -8.41 16.54 -6.79
C PHE A 32 -9.26 16.72 -8.03
N ASP A 33 -9.33 17.95 -8.52
CA ASP A 33 -9.65 18.23 -9.89
C ASP A 33 -8.56 17.60 -10.78
N ALA A 34 -8.53 16.27 -10.77
CA ALA A 34 -7.68 15.50 -11.64
C ALA A 34 -8.27 15.53 -13.03
N LYS A 35 -7.99 16.59 -13.78
CA LYS A 35 -7.88 16.44 -15.22
C LYS A 35 -6.88 15.31 -15.44
N PRO A 36 -7.24 14.23 -16.14
CA PRO A 36 -6.30 13.18 -16.49
C PRO A 36 -5.23 13.80 -17.39
N ALA A 37 -4.12 14.19 -16.81
CA ALA A 37 -2.93 14.50 -17.58
C ALA A 37 -2.36 13.15 -18.05
N HIS A 38 -2.80 12.73 -19.20
CA HIS A 38 -2.18 11.64 -19.94
C HIS A 38 -0.84 12.18 -20.46
N ASN A 39 0.21 12.13 -19.65
CA ASN A 39 1.57 12.32 -20.12
C ASN A 39 2.08 11.01 -20.73
N SER A 40 1.45 10.55 -21.76
CA SER A 40 2.10 9.65 -22.70
C SER A 40 2.90 10.48 -23.71
N ASN A 41 3.87 11.23 -23.25
CA ASN A 41 4.95 11.63 -24.13
C ASN A 41 5.69 10.32 -24.43
N GLY A 42 5.69 9.91 -25.70
CA GLY A 42 6.33 8.69 -26.16
C GLY A 42 7.85 8.75 -26.09
N GLU A 43 8.39 9.28 -25.01
CA GLU A 43 9.82 9.24 -24.70
C GLU A 43 10.21 7.81 -24.39
N ILE A 44 11.16 7.31 -25.15
CA ILE A 44 11.81 6.02 -24.92
C ILE A 44 12.52 6.13 -23.56
N ALA A 45 11.99 5.43 -22.55
CA ALA A 45 12.61 5.40 -21.23
C ALA A 45 14.08 4.93 -21.36
N PRO A 46 15.05 5.58 -20.69
CA PRO A 46 16.44 5.17 -20.73
C PRO A 46 16.60 3.69 -20.39
N ALA A 47 17.57 3.02 -21.02
CA ALA A 47 17.86 1.62 -20.74
C ALA A 47 18.10 1.40 -19.25
N GLY A 48 17.39 0.45 -18.63
CA GLY A 48 17.44 0.19 -17.21
C GLY A 48 16.43 0.98 -16.34
N THR A 49 15.62 1.85 -16.95
CA THR A 49 14.53 2.54 -16.25
C THR A 49 13.46 1.57 -15.81
N VAL A 50 13.05 1.66 -14.55
CA VAL A 50 11.89 0.93 -14.03
C VAL A 50 10.63 1.72 -14.32
N LYS A 51 9.70 1.10 -15.03
CA LYS A 51 8.39 1.66 -15.29
C LYS A 51 7.38 1.14 -14.26
N VAL A 52 6.84 2.04 -13.47
CA VAL A 52 5.83 1.79 -12.45
C VAL A 52 4.47 2.23 -12.99
N LEU A 53 3.45 1.39 -12.81
CA LEU A 53 2.07 1.72 -13.10
C LEU A 53 1.21 1.61 -11.84
N LEU A 54 0.60 2.68 -11.42
CA LEU A 54 -0.44 2.67 -10.40
C LEU A 54 -1.78 2.31 -11.05
N VAL A 55 -2.44 1.29 -10.53
CA VAL A 55 -3.72 0.80 -11.05
C VAL A 55 -4.82 1.05 -10.04
N LYS A 56 -5.89 1.75 -10.45
CA LYS A 56 -6.99 2.17 -9.56
C LYS A 56 -6.50 2.91 -8.28
N SER A 57 -5.34 3.52 -8.36
CA SER A 57 -4.64 4.17 -7.24
C SER A 57 -4.43 5.66 -7.54
N TRP A 58 -5.40 6.30 -8.17
CA TRP A 58 -5.25 7.68 -8.65
C TRP A 58 -5.04 8.68 -7.49
N GLY A 59 -5.59 8.40 -6.29
CA GLY A 59 -5.35 9.22 -5.10
C GLY A 59 -3.90 9.22 -4.65
N ALA A 60 -3.16 8.15 -4.91
CA ALA A 60 -1.74 8.05 -4.61
C ALA A 60 -0.85 8.52 -5.78
N ALA A 61 -1.40 8.70 -6.98
CA ALA A 61 -0.61 8.93 -8.19
C ALA A 61 0.27 10.18 -8.13
N SER A 62 -0.27 11.31 -7.67
CA SER A 62 0.50 12.55 -7.53
C SER A 62 1.60 12.41 -6.49
N ILE A 63 1.31 11.75 -5.38
CA ILE A 63 2.27 11.48 -4.29
C ILE A 63 3.44 10.66 -4.85
N TRP A 64 3.15 9.59 -5.59
CA TRP A 64 4.15 8.73 -6.20
C TRP A 64 4.99 9.47 -7.25
N GLN A 65 4.37 10.31 -8.07
CA GLN A 65 5.06 11.13 -9.06
C GLN A 65 6.00 12.12 -8.39
N ASP A 66 5.56 12.80 -7.34
CA ASP A 66 6.38 13.77 -6.60
C ASP A 66 7.56 13.07 -5.91
N MET A 67 7.34 11.96 -5.22
CA MET A 67 8.42 11.17 -4.60
C MET A 67 9.45 10.71 -5.62
N SER A 68 9.01 10.23 -6.76
CA SER A 68 9.89 9.68 -7.79
C SER A 68 10.92 10.68 -8.32
N THR A 69 10.64 11.99 -8.21
CA THR A 69 11.61 13.04 -8.57
C THR A 69 12.85 13.05 -7.69
N ASN A 70 12.72 12.57 -6.45
CA ASN A 70 13.79 12.52 -5.46
C ASN A 70 14.54 11.16 -5.44
N TRP A 71 14.02 10.15 -6.11
CA TRP A 71 14.51 8.78 -6.00
C TRP A 71 15.91 8.54 -6.57
N GLN A 72 16.41 9.44 -7.39
CA GLN A 72 17.81 9.46 -7.79
C GLN A 72 18.79 9.54 -6.60
N ASN A 73 18.33 10.03 -5.44
CA ASN A 73 19.12 10.11 -4.22
C ASN A 73 19.26 8.75 -3.50
N PHE A 74 18.37 7.80 -3.79
CA PHE A 74 18.34 6.48 -3.15
C PHE A 74 19.08 5.40 -3.94
N GLY A 75 19.26 5.60 -5.25
CA GLY A 75 19.96 4.66 -6.08
C GLY A 75 20.13 5.13 -7.52
N LYS A 76 20.86 4.33 -8.30
CA LYS A 76 21.23 4.70 -9.68
C LYS A 76 20.18 4.33 -10.72
N ARG A 77 19.13 3.62 -10.32
CA ARG A 77 18.13 3.09 -11.24
C ARG A 77 17.01 4.11 -11.44
N PRO A 78 16.84 4.67 -12.63
CA PRO A 78 15.76 5.62 -12.88
C PRO A 78 14.40 4.92 -12.75
N VAL A 79 13.41 5.65 -12.27
CA VAL A 79 12.02 5.19 -12.14
C VAL A 79 11.11 6.18 -12.81
N THR A 80 10.16 5.70 -13.59
CA THR A 80 9.05 6.50 -14.12
C THR A 80 7.74 5.99 -13.56
N VAL A 81 6.85 6.90 -13.20
CA VAL A 81 5.57 6.58 -12.59
C VAL A 81 4.43 7.02 -13.51
N ASP A 82 3.61 6.05 -13.90
CA ASP A 82 2.38 6.24 -14.65
C ASP A 82 1.18 5.77 -13.81
N TYR A 83 -0.02 6.19 -14.16
CA TYR A 83 -1.25 5.72 -13.50
C TYR A 83 -2.36 5.47 -14.51
N THR A 84 -3.30 4.59 -14.15
CA THR A 84 -4.50 4.35 -14.95
C THR A 84 -5.65 5.22 -14.47
N THR A 85 -6.44 5.70 -15.43
CA THR A 85 -7.66 6.48 -15.15
C THR A 85 -8.90 5.60 -14.92
N TYR A 86 -8.73 4.28 -14.81
CA TYR A 86 -9.84 3.35 -14.59
C TYR A 86 -10.39 3.45 -13.17
N VAL A 87 -11.09 4.52 -12.86
CA VAL A 87 -11.69 4.70 -11.53
C VAL A 87 -13.03 3.96 -11.43
N ASN A 88 -13.81 3.94 -12.51
CA ASN A 88 -15.15 3.38 -12.55
C ASN A 88 -15.35 2.28 -13.59
N SER A 89 -14.28 1.82 -14.22
CA SER A 89 -14.32 0.75 -15.22
C SER A 89 -13.27 -0.30 -14.95
N ASP A 90 -13.56 -1.53 -15.27
CA ASP A 90 -12.61 -2.62 -15.13
C ASP A 90 -11.45 -2.47 -16.13
N PHE A 91 -10.24 -2.65 -15.65
CA PHE A 91 -9.07 -2.83 -16.53
C PHE A 91 -8.91 -4.31 -16.89
N THR A 92 -8.26 -4.54 -18.00
CA THR A 92 -8.02 -5.89 -18.52
C THR A 92 -6.54 -6.28 -18.41
N TYR A 93 -6.25 -7.57 -18.58
CA TYR A 93 -4.86 -8.02 -18.71
C TYR A 93 -4.14 -7.33 -19.89
N GLN A 94 -4.83 -7.06 -21.00
CA GLN A 94 -4.23 -6.38 -22.15
C GLN A 94 -3.85 -4.93 -21.84
N ASP A 95 -4.62 -4.25 -21.01
CA ASP A 95 -4.27 -2.89 -20.57
C ASP A 95 -2.96 -2.89 -19.77
N LEU A 96 -2.77 -3.87 -18.87
CA LEU A 96 -1.52 -4.05 -18.15
C LEU A 96 -0.35 -4.35 -19.10
N VAL A 97 -0.54 -5.21 -20.09
CA VAL A 97 0.47 -5.52 -21.12
C VAL A 97 0.84 -4.28 -21.94
N ASN A 98 -0.16 -3.50 -22.35
CA ASN A 98 0.03 -2.28 -23.14
C ASN A 98 0.79 -1.20 -22.38
N SER A 99 0.67 -1.16 -21.06
CA SER A 99 1.42 -0.22 -20.21
C SER A 99 2.92 -0.46 -20.27
N LYS A 100 3.37 -1.68 -20.53
CA LYS A 100 4.78 -2.12 -20.48
C LYS A 100 5.44 -1.87 -19.12
N ALA A 101 4.67 -1.84 -18.05
CA ALA A 101 5.18 -1.58 -16.71
C ALA A 101 6.04 -2.76 -16.21
N ASN A 102 7.12 -2.49 -15.49
CA ASN A 102 7.88 -3.50 -14.78
C ASN A 102 7.21 -3.84 -13.45
N VAL A 103 6.57 -2.83 -12.84
CA VAL A 103 5.94 -2.92 -11.54
C VAL A 103 4.51 -2.40 -11.62
N ILE A 104 3.58 -3.17 -11.06
CA ILE A 104 2.22 -2.72 -10.80
C ILE A 104 2.12 -2.35 -9.32
N VAL A 105 1.62 -1.16 -9.04
CA VAL A 105 1.33 -0.69 -7.70
C VAL A 105 -0.19 -0.66 -7.50
N LEU A 106 -0.62 -1.33 -6.45
CA LEU A 106 -1.98 -1.34 -5.94
C LEU A 106 -1.92 -0.62 -4.59
N SER A 107 -2.19 0.68 -4.60
CA SER A 107 -2.11 1.54 -3.43
C SER A 107 -3.39 2.31 -3.28
N ASP A 108 -3.76 2.60 -2.03
CA ASP A 108 -4.94 3.39 -1.68
C ASP A 108 -6.10 3.26 -2.67
N PRO A 109 -6.92 2.23 -2.53
CA PRO A 109 -8.16 2.14 -3.31
C PRO A 109 -9.13 3.27 -2.95
N ALA A 110 -8.80 4.03 -1.91
CA ALA A 110 -9.65 5.03 -1.29
C ALA A 110 -9.63 6.41 -1.96
N GLY A 111 -8.96 6.63 -3.03
CA GLY A 111 -9.30 7.80 -3.83
C GLY A 111 -10.80 7.79 -4.20
N GLY A 112 -11.55 6.84 -3.66
CA GLY A 112 -12.97 6.60 -3.84
C GLY A 112 -13.31 5.13 -3.62
N ILE A 113 -12.54 4.41 -2.82
CA ILE A 113 -12.81 3.05 -2.39
C ILE A 113 -13.20 2.16 -3.59
N GLN A 114 -12.21 1.69 -4.31
CA GLN A 114 -12.46 0.85 -5.48
C GLN A 114 -12.32 -0.63 -5.12
N GLN A 115 -13.39 -1.37 -5.29
CA GLN A 115 -13.29 -2.80 -5.28
C GLN A 115 -12.74 -3.30 -6.61
N TYR A 116 -11.80 -4.25 -6.55
CA TYR A 116 -11.35 -4.96 -7.74
C TYR A 116 -12.35 -6.08 -8.06
N SER A 117 -12.75 -6.16 -9.32
CA SER A 117 -13.53 -7.30 -9.77
C SER A 117 -12.67 -8.57 -9.82
N SER A 118 -13.32 -9.73 -9.82
CA SER A 118 -12.60 -11.01 -10.00
C SER A 118 -11.81 -11.07 -11.30
N ALA A 119 -12.27 -10.40 -12.35
CA ALA A 119 -11.59 -10.29 -13.62
C ALA A 119 -10.30 -9.47 -13.52
N GLU A 120 -10.33 -8.34 -12.79
CA GLU A 120 -9.17 -7.49 -12.54
C GLU A 120 -8.15 -8.20 -11.65
N ILE A 121 -8.57 -8.86 -10.59
CA ILE A 121 -7.70 -9.70 -9.75
C ILE A 121 -7.02 -10.77 -10.59
N GLY A 122 -7.78 -11.44 -11.48
CA GLY A 122 -7.25 -12.40 -12.43
C GLY A 122 -6.25 -11.79 -13.42
N ALA A 123 -6.50 -10.55 -13.88
CA ALA A 123 -5.59 -9.81 -14.77
C ALA A 123 -4.27 -9.49 -14.08
N VAL A 124 -4.29 -9.00 -12.84
CA VAL A 124 -3.08 -8.74 -12.03
C VAL A 124 -2.30 -10.03 -11.81
N ALA A 125 -2.98 -11.10 -11.38
CA ALA A 125 -2.34 -12.40 -11.14
C ALA A 125 -1.68 -12.97 -12.40
N LYS A 126 -2.34 -12.83 -13.56
CA LYS A 126 -1.79 -13.26 -14.86
C LYS A 126 -0.58 -12.41 -15.25
N TYR A 127 -0.65 -11.10 -15.04
CA TYR A 127 0.44 -10.17 -15.34
C TYR A 127 1.66 -10.45 -14.48
N ALA A 128 1.47 -10.63 -13.16
CA ALA A 128 2.53 -11.01 -12.22
C ALA A 128 3.31 -12.23 -12.73
N LYS A 129 2.60 -13.30 -13.09
CA LYS A 129 3.19 -14.58 -13.58
C LYS A 129 4.04 -14.43 -14.85
N LYS A 130 4.02 -13.29 -15.52
CA LYS A 130 4.88 -12.98 -16.66
C LYS A 130 6.23 -12.37 -16.27
N GLY A 131 6.54 -12.31 -15.00
CA GLY A 131 7.84 -11.86 -14.49
C GLY A 131 7.85 -10.44 -13.93
N HIS A 132 6.68 -9.90 -13.58
CA HIS A 132 6.55 -8.55 -13.08
C HIS A 132 6.50 -8.51 -11.55
N THR A 133 6.84 -7.36 -10.97
CA THR A 133 6.69 -7.11 -9.54
C THR A 133 5.31 -6.50 -9.26
N ILE A 134 4.66 -6.95 -8.20
CA ILE A 134 3.40 -6.37 -7.71
C ILE A 134 3.66 -5.83 -6.31
N LEU A 135 3.40 -4.55 -6.13
CA LEU A 135 3.46 -3.89 -4.82
C LEU A 135 2.04 -3.55 -4.38
N GLY A 136 1.68 -3.95 -3.18
CA GLY A 136 0.44 -3.56 -2.51
C GLY A 136 0.76 -2.76 -1.26
N THR A 137 0.11 -1.60 -1.09
CA THR A 137 0.22 -0.77 0.11
C THR A 137 -1.17 -0.44 0.60
N TYR A 138 -1.28 -0.02 1.84
CA TYR A 138 -2.45 0.56 2.48
C TYR A 138 -3.81 0.02 2.01
N ALA A 139 -4.50 -0.67 2.87
CA ALA A 139 -5.90 -1.08 2.68
C ALA A 139 -6.24 -1.75 1.31
N VAL A 140 -5.23 -2.21 0.57
CA VAL A 140 -5.42 -2.80 -0.76
C VAL A 140 -6.22 -4.10 -0.72
N LEU A 141 -6.14 -4.84 0.39
CA LEU A 141 -6.85 -6.12 0.55
C LEU A 141 -8.23 -5.95 1.18
N GLN A 142 -8.36 -5.02 2.12
CA GLN A 142 -9.63 -4.80 2.79
C GLN A 142 -9.72 -3.38 3.34
N TYR A 143 -10.84 -2.69 3.09
CA TYR A 143 -11.12 -1.37 3.64
C TYR A 143 -12.64 -1.18 3.80
N ALA A 144 -13.10 -0.94 5.03
CA ALA A 144 -14.53 -0.79 5.32
C ALA A 144 -15.40 -1.91 4.69
N SER A 145 -16.25 -1.61 3.74
CA SER A 145 -17.06 -2.57 2.99
C SER A 145 -16.38 -3.18 1.78
N ILE A 146 -15.16 -2.73 1.44
CA ILE A 146 -14.40 -3.22 0.29
C ILE A 146 -13.67 -4.50 0.66
N ASP A 147 -13.82 -5.52 -0.15
CA ASP A 147 -13.16 -6.80 0.00
C ASP A 147 -12.37 -7.18 -1.25
N ASN A 148 -11.07 -6.89 -1.21
CA ASN A 148 -10.10 -7.25 -2.26
C ASN A 148 -9.19 -8.41 -1.83
N ARG A 149 -9.56 -9.17 -0.79
CA ARG A 149 -8.72 -10.26 -0.25
C ARG A 149 -8.43 -11.38 -1.26
N GLY A 150 -9.12 -11.39 -2.39
CA GLY A 150 -8.72 -12.19 -3.55
C GLY A 150 -7.33 -11.87 -4.10
N LEU A 151 -6.78 -10.68 -3.80
CA LEU A 151 -5.39 -10.30 -4.12
C LEU A 151 -4.35 -10.91 -3.18
N ALA A 152 -4.73 -11.32 -1.96
CA ALA A 152 -3.80 -11.79 -0.93
C ALA A 152 -2.84 -12.90 -1.41
N PRO A 153 -3.26 -13.90 -2.22
CA PRO A 153 -2.36 -14.91 -2.75
C PRO A 153 -1.25 -14.37 -3.65
N ILE A 154 -1.44 -13.20 -4.27
CA ILE A 154 -0.41 -12.54 -5.11
C ILE A 154 0.77 -12.11 -4.24
N PHE A 155 0.49 -11.75 -2.99
CA PHE A 155 1.47 -11.36 -1.98
C PHE A 155 1.93 -12.53 -1.11
N GLY A 156 1.49 -13.77 -1.41
CA GLY A 156 1.80 -14.94 -0.59
C GLY A 156 1.14 -14.91 0.78
N LEU A 157 0.03 -14.21 0.91
CA LEU A 157 -0.77 -14.08 2.12
C LEU A 157 -2.04 -14.94 2.00
N ASN A 158 -2.61 -15.34 3.15
CA ASN A 158 -3.97 -15.85 3.16
C ASN A 158 -5.00 -14.71 3.24
N SER A 159 -6.27 -15.03 3.00
CA SER A 159 -7.35 -14.04 2.96
C SER A 159 -7.92 -13.65 4.32
N LYS A 160 -7.31 -14.09 5.43
CA LYS A 160 -7.79 -13.78 6.79
C LYS A 160 -7.14 -12.49 7.32
N ILE A 161 -7.33 -11.41 6.59
CA ILE A 161 -6.78 -10.08 6.87
C ILE A 161 -7.96 -9.14 7.01
N GLU A 162 -7.87 -8.22 7.96
CA GLU A 162 -8.88 -7.21 8.23
C GLU A 162 -8.25 -5.83 8.26
N TYR A 163 -9.03 -4.83 7.90
CA TYR A 163 -8.63 -3.44 8.04
C TYR A 163 -8.81 -3.01 9.50
N ASN A 164 -7.74 -2.52 10.11
CA ASN A 164 -7.81 -1.99 11.46
C ASN A 164 -8.27 -0.54 11.45
N THR A 165 -9.51 -0.32 11.87
CA THR A 165 -10.09 1.02 12.03
C THR A 165 -9.68 1.70 13.32
N THR A 166 -9.02 0.98 14.24
CA THR A 166 -8.61 1.52 15.55
C THR A 166 -7.18 1.99 15.46
N GLN A 167 -6.98 3.29 15.37
CA GLN A 167 -5.63 3.89 15.35
C GLN A 167 -4.91 3.87 16.71
N VAL A 168 -5.64 3.63 17.78
CA VAL A 168 -5.10 3.66 19.14
C VAL A 168 -4.23 2.44 19.38
N GLY A 169 -2.95 2.66 19.64
CA GLY A 169 -1.99 1.60 19.93
C GLY A 169 -1.33 0.96 18.70
N ILE A 170 -1.60 1.45 17.49
CA ILE A 170 -0.85 1.01 16.30
C ILE A 170 0.51 1.70 16.31
N SER A 171 1.55 0.90 16.33
CA SER A 171 2.93 1.39 16.19
C SER A 171 3.36 1.33 14.74
N ASN A 172 3.90 2.43 14.24
CA ASN A 172 4.61 2.49 12.97
C ASN A 172 6.12 2.24 13.14
N LEU A 173 6.56 1.82 14.32
CA LEU A 173 7.95 1.41 14.51
C LEU A 173 8.16 0.01 13.95
N PHE A 174 8.72 -0.06 12.76
CA PHE A 174 9.08 -1.33 12.12
C PHE A 174 10.44 -1.82 12.58
N LYS A 175 10.50 -3.12 12.92
CA LYS A 175 11.73 -3.85 13.21
C LYS A 175 12.07 -4.78 12.06
N LYS A 176 13.30 -4.72 11.57
CA LYS A 176 13.79 -5.57 10.49
C LYS A 176 13.94 -7.02 10.97
N THR A 177 13.25 -7.94 10.34
CA THR A 177 13.39 -9.38 10.59
C THR A 177 14.41 -10.02 9.66
N LYS A 178 14.70 -9.39 8.50
CA LYS A 178 15.64 -9.83 7.46
C LYS A 178 16.59 -8.69 7.07
N GLN A 179 17.56 -8.41 7.90
CA GLN A 179 18.49 -7.26 7.79
C GLN A 179 19.15 -7.10 6.41
N LYS A 180 19.44 -8.22 5.72
CA LYS A 180 20.16 -8.22 4.44
C LYS A 180 19.24 -8.23 3.21
N GLU A 181 17.93 -8.11 3.42
CA GLU A 181 17.00 -8.09 2.30
C GLU A 181 17.17 -6.81 1.46
N CYS A 182 17.14 -6.96 0.13
CA CYS A 182 17.28 -5.83 -0.78
C CYS A 182 16.26 -4.73 -0.50
N LEU A 183 15.04 -5.13 -0.16
CA LEU A 183 13.93 -4.23 0.18
C LEU A 183 14.27 -3.26 1.31
N LEU A 184 15.15 -3.65 2.22
CA LEU A 184 15.54 -2.86 3.40
C LEU A 184 16.91 -2.17 3.24
N LYS A 185 17.50 -2.23 2.06
CA LYS A 185 18.80 -1.61 1.79
C LYS A 185 18.70 -0.08 1.88
N GLY A 186 19.62 0.54 2.58
CA GLY A 186 19.67 2.00 2.75
C GLY A 186 18.79 2.52 3.89
N ILE A 187 17.83 1.75 4.38
CA ILE A 187 17.07 2.10 5.59
C ILE A 187 17.98 1.98 6.80
N SER A 188 18.00 2.99 7.65
CA SER A 188 18.93 3.08 8.79
C SER A 188 18.60 2.09 9.92
N GLY A 189 19.58 1.72 10.71
CA GLY A 189 19.44 0.92 11.94
C GLY A 189 18.78 -0.46 11.75
N SER A 190 18.38 -1.06 12.87
CA SER A 190 17.64 -2.32 12.95
C SER A 190 16.13 -2.13 12.95
N SER A 191 15.67 -0.90 13.16
CA SER A 191 14.28 -0.47 13.15
C SER A 191 14.21 0.98 12.69
N TRP A 192 13.05 1.38 12.17
CA TRP A 192 12.77 2.77 11.81
C TRP A 192 11.31 3.12 12.15
N GLN A 193 11.07 4.39 12.44
CA GLN A 193 9.72 4.91 12.56
C GLN A 193 9.22 5.22 11.15
N SER A 194 8.14 4.57 10.73
CA SER A 194 7.43 5.00 9.52
C SER A 194 6.61 6.24 9.85
N ASP A 195 6.81 7.30 9.09
CA ASP A 195 6.06 8.54 9.20
C ASP A 195 4.78 8.50 8.35
N GLY A 196 4.59 7.42 7.60
CA GLY A 196 3.41 7.16 6.81
C GLY A 196 2.14 7.01 7.63
N TYR A 197 1.00 7.03 6.95
CA TYR A 197 -0.29 6.97 7.62
C TYR A 197 -0.47 5.65 8.39
N PRO A 198 -0.88 5.72 9.68
CA PRO A 198 -0.79 4.57 10.59
C PRO A 198 -1.88 3.51 10.43
N PHE A 199 -2.85 3.72 9.57
CA PHE A 199 -3.86 2.69 9.31
C PHE A 199 -3.23 1.51 8.60
N THR A 200 -3.40 0.36 9.19
CA THR A 200 -2.80 -0.87 8.69
C THR A 200 -3.86 -1.92 8.46
N GLU A 201 -3.60 -2.80 7.54
CA GLU A 201 -4.25 -4.09 7.47
C GLU A 201 -3.57 -5.02 8.47
N VAL A 202 -4.39 -5.75 9.20
CA VAL A 202 -3.95 -6.61 10.29
C VAL A 202 -4.49 -8.03 10.12
N PRO A 203 -3.85 -9.03 10.75
CA PRO A 203 -4.43 -10.36 10.84
C PRO A 203 -5.79 -10.32 11.54
N ALA A 204 -6.77 -11.04 11.04
CA ALA A 204 -8.08 -11.18 11.69
C ALA A 204 -7.96 -11.78 13.09
N THR A 205 -6.96 -12.63 13.31
CA THR A 205 -6.65 -13.22 14.62
C THR A 205 -5.17 -13.52 14.75
N GLY A 206 -4.61 -13.29 15.94
CA GLY A 206 -3.23 -13.68 16.27
C GLY A 206 -2.18 -12.74 15.66
N SER A 207 -1.12 -13.33 15.12
CA SER A 207 0.02 -12.60 14.55
C SER A 207 0.16 -12.89 13.05
N TRP A 208 0.93 -12.06 12.36
CA TRP A 208 1.23 -12.24 10.94
C TRP A 208 1.78 -13.63 10.59
N LYS A 209 2.46 -14.30 11.51
CA LYS A 209 3.03 -15.65 11.29
C LYS A 209 2.00 -16.67 10.76
N GLY A 210 0.75 -16.58 11.21
CA GLY A 210 -0.33 -17.47 10.76
C GLY A 210 -0.98 -17.04 9.43
N HIS A 211 -0.58 -15.89 8.89
CA HIS A 211 -1.19 -15.27 7.71
C HIS A 211 -0.21 -15.13 6.53
N LEU A 212 1.08 -15.37 6.77
CA LEU A 212 2.13 -15.42 5.76
C LEU A 212 2.17 -16.83 5.13
N ASP A 213 1.21 -17.15 4.27
CA ASP A 213 1.09 -18.49 3.65
C ASP A 213 2.39 -18.90 2.93
N LYS A 214 2.90 -18.05 2.04
CA LYS A 214 4.15 -18.26 1.28
C LYS A 214 5.11 -17.07 1.36
N ALA A 215 4.65 -15.97 1.93
CA ALA A 215 5.48 -14.80 2.11
C ALA A 215 6.41 -14.92 3.32
N THR A 216 7.43 -14.08 3.34
CA THR A 216 8.30 -13.87 4.50
C THR A 216 8.10 -12.45 4.99
N ALA A 217 7.87 -12.26 6.29
CA ALA A 217 7.97 -10.93 6.88
C ALA A 217 9.42 -10.47 6.84
N VAL A 218 9.68 -9.32 6.23
CA VAL A 218 11.00 -8.69 6.21
C VAL A 218 11.12 -7.59 7.25
N ALA A 219 9.99 -7.05 7.68
CA ALA A 219 9.85 -6.20 8.86
C ALA A 219 8.46 -6.34 9.47
N GLU A 220 8.35 -6.15 10.77
CA GLU A 220 7.10 -6.17 11.52
C GLU A 220 7.06 -5.00 12.51
N SER A 221 5.89 -4.46 12.78
CA SER A 221 5.73 -3.45 13.82
C SER A 221 5.62 -4.09 15.21
N ASP A 222 5.94 -3.32 16.25
CA ASP A 222 5.99 -3.78 17.65
C ASP A 222 4.67 -4.40 18.14
N SER A 223 3.55 -3.88 17.68
CA SER A 223 2.22 -4.32 18.12
C SER A 223 1.64 -5.42 17.24
N PHE A 224 2.43 -6.04 16.36
CA PHE A 224 1.98 -6.99 15.33
C PHE A 224 0.92 -6.40 14.38
N ALA A 225 0.71 -5.09 14.46
CA ALA A 225 -0.29 -4.39 13.67
C ALA A 225 0.15 -4.14 12.24
N GLY A 226 1.47 -4.09 11.96
CA GLY A 226 1.99 -3.85 10.62
C GLY A 226 2.99 -4.90 10.18
N VAL A 227 3.05 -5.16 8.88
CA VAL A 227 4.03 -6.05 8.26
C VAL A 227 4.49 -5.50 6.92
N ILE A 228 5.75 -5.76 6.62
CA ILE A 228 6.27 -5.70 5.26
C ILE A 228 6.59 -7.13 4.86
N ALA A 229 5.81 -7.67 3.94
CA ALA A 229 5.90 -9.04 3.49
C ALA A 229 6.46 -9.14 2.07
N LEU A 230 7.34 -10.10 1.87
CA LEU A 230 7.96 -10.41 0.58
C LEU A 230 7.60 -11.83 0.16
N TYR A 231 7.00 -11.97 -1.00
CA TYR A 231 6.75 -13.24 -1.65
C TYR A 231 7.55 -13.35 -2.94
N THR A 232 8.55 -14.22 -2.94
CA THR A 232 9.32 -14.55 -4.14
C THR A 232 8.76 -15.83 -4.75
N ALA A 233 7.84 -15.68 -5.70
CA ALA A 233 7.31 -16.77 -6.49
C ALA A 233 8.32 -17.18 -7.58
N PRO A 234 8.16 -18.36 -8.20
CA PRO A 234 9.07 -18.82 -9.26
C PRO A 234 9.20 -17.85 -10.45
N THR A 235 8.18 -17.05 -10.73
CA THR A 235 8.13 -16.18 -11.90
C THR A 235 7.93 -14.70 -11.57
N TYR A 236 7.58 -14.33 -10.35
CA TYR A 236 7.30 -12.93 -9.99
C TYR A 236 7.61 -12.65 -8.53
N THR A 237 7.58 -11.39 -8.16
CA THR A 237 7.70 -10.95 -6.77
C THR A 237 6.46 -10.16 -6.35
N GLY A 238 5.90 -10.51 -5.20
CA GLY A 238 4.86 -9.75 -4.50
C GLY A 238 5.45 -9.06 -3.28
N VAL A 239 5.25 -7.77 -3.15
CA VAL A 239 5.60 -6.98 -1.96
C VAL A 239 4.32 -6.42 -1.37
N PHE A 240 4.11 -6.63 -0.09
CA PHE A 240 2.95 -6.10 0.63
C PHE A 240 3.43 -5.26 1.81
N VAL A 241 2.92 -4.04 1.89
CA VAL A 241 3.20 -3.10 2.97
C VAL A 241 1.87 -2.72 3.60
N SER A 242 1.63 -3.12 4.83
CA SER A 242 0.32 -3.02 5.46
C SER A 242 -0.09 -1.61 5.88
N ASN A 243 0.84 -0.66 5.98
CA ASN A 243 0.56 0.75 6.20
C ASN A 243 0.65 1.55 4.89
N PHE A 244 0.50 2.87 4.97
CA PHE A 244 0.53 3.79 3.83
C PHE A 244 1.81 4.64 3.86
N PRO A 245 2.97 4.07 3.50
CA PRO A 245 4.26 4.72 3.62
C PRO A 245 4.41 5.92 2.67
N GLU A 246 3.69 5.97 1.56
CA GLU A 246 3.71 7.07 0.60
C GLU A 246 2.99 8.32 1.10
N TYR A 247 2.13 8.21 2.12
CA TYR A 247 1.38 9.36 2.64
C TYR A 247 2.12 9.97 3.83
N ASN A 248 2.75 11.11 3.60
CA ASN A 248 3.62 11.80 4.58
C ASN A 248 4.82 10.95 5.06
N GLY A 249 5.23 9.95 4.26
CA GLY A 249 6.37 9.13 4.59
C GLY A 249 7.67 9.92 4.65
N GLY A 250 8.55 9.54 5.58
CA GLY A 250 9.90 10.09 5.69
C GLY A 250 10.87 9.41 4.71
N THR A 251 12.14 9.82 4.81
CA THR A 251 13.21 9.33 3.92
C THR A 251 13.34 7.79 3.90
N ASP A 252 13.18 7.13 5.05
CA ASP A 252 13.27 5.67 5.13
C ASP A 252 12.05 4.98 4.47
N ASP A 253 10.88 5.59 4.52
CA ASP A 253 9.68 5.11 3.83
C ASP A 253 9.81 5.27 2.31
N GLU A 254 10.31 6.41 1.86
CA GLU A 254 10.60 6.62 0.43
C GLU A 254 11.69 5.65 -0.07
N GLN A 255 12.73 5.41 0.72
CA GLN A 255 13.76 4.42 0.41
C GLN A 255 13.18 3.01 0.30
N LEU A 256 12.23 2.64 1.19
CA LEU A 256 11.51 1.38 1.13
C LEU A 256 10.75 1.24 -0.19
N LEU A 257 10.00 2.27 -0.58
CA LEU A 257 9.22 2.27 -1.82
C LEU A 257 10.11 2.21 -3.06
N TYR A 258 11.20 2.98 -3.09
CA TYR A 258 12.20 2.88 -4.14
C TYR A 258 12.77 1.47 -4.27
N ASN A 259 13.13 0.85 -3.15
CA ASN A 259 13.64 -0.52 -3.13
C ASN A 259 12.57 -1.51 -3.62
N ALA A 260 11.31 -1.34 -3.19
CA ALA A 260 10.21 -2.23 -3.58
C ALA A 260 10.01 -2.27 -5.10
N VAL A 261 10.21 -1.14 -5.78
CA VAL A 261 10.07 -1.07 -7.23
C VAL A 261 11.34 -1.42 -8.00
N THR A 262 12.52 -1.32 -7.39
CA THR A 262 13.80 -1.50 -8.11
C THR A 262 14.50 -2.83 -7.84
N CYS A 263 14.34 -3.42 -6.65
CA CYS A 263 15.11 -4.60 -6.23
C CYS A 263 14.81 -5.86 -7.04
N TYR A 264 13.57 -6.03 -7.47
CA TYR A 264 13.09 -7.29 -8.04
C TYR A 264 12.72 -7.19 -9.52
N THR A 265 12.94 -6.04 -10.12
CA THR A 265 12.72 -5.82 -11.55
C THR A 265 13.99 -6.11 -12.35
N LYS A 266 13.82 -6.78 -13.47
CA LYS A 266 14.91 -7.06 -14.43
C LYS A 266 15.21 -5.85 -15.28
#